data_5b39d2b18c5a6b7b141dfc3e47b0a8a0
#
_entry.id   5b39d2b18c5a6b7b141dfc3e47b0a8a0
#
_cell.length_a   1.000
_cell.length_b   1.000
_cell.length_c   1.000
_cell.angle_alpha   90.00
_cell.angle_beta   90.00
_cell.angle_gamma   90.00
#
_symmetry.space_group_name_H-M   'P 1'
#
loop_
_entity.id
_entity.type
_entity.pdbx_description
1 polymer ?
#
loop_
_entity_poly.entity_id
_entity_poly.type
_entity_poly.pdbx_seq_one_letter_code
_entity_poly.pdbx_strand_id
1 'polypeptide(L)'
;SRASCRTGRSKTVDEVWNGMSQISYIRSVCQGLKSKHKTAALIDALNEIRSILVSSGMIINLTSTPEINETMIGVLGELTAGFSAPVPADTARGSDLGDLDELVAEVSGNTADGRYLELVSSALQVGFAAAVIPAPPYGSDDLPVYSVFGQWLSNGALWEKIRTEGGAYGVFAYPDSLEAIFSFATYRDPSPLRSLEV
;
A
#
# COMPACT_ATOMS: atom_id res chain seq x y z
N SER A 1 4.75 4.10 -2.38
CA SER A 1 4.96 3.46 -1.05
C SER A 1 6.33 3.76 -0.46
N ARG A 2 7.45 3.56 -1.19
CA ARG A 2 8.82 3.68 -0.62
C ARG A 2 9.14 5.06 -0.02
N ALA A 3 8.74 6.15 -0.65
CA ALA A 3 8.95 7.49 -0.10
C ALA A 3 8.14 7.75 1.18
N SER A 4 6.97 7.15 1.29
CA SER A 4 6.05 7.35 2.43
C SER A 4 6.15 6.28 3.51
N CYS A 5 6.91 5.20 3.31
CA CYS A 5 6.97 4.09 4.29
C CYS A 5 7.52 4.49 5.67
N ARG A 6 8.13 5.67 5.78
CA ARG A 6 8.69 6.22 7.02
C ARG A 6 7.79 7.22 7.72
N THR A 7 6.64 7.53 7.13
CA THR A 7 5.73 8.56 7.68
C THR A 7 4.69 7.99 8.61
N GLY A 8 4.40 6.69 8.53
CA GLY A 8 3.39 6.06 9.36
C GLY A 8 3.36 4.54 9.20
N ARG A 9 2.73 3.87 10.18
CA ARG A 9 2.63 2.40 10.22
C ARG A 9 1.92 1.81 9.00
N SER A 10 0.83 2.42 8.53
CA SER A 10 0.09 1.90 7.38
C SER A 10 0.92 1.97 6.10
N LYS A 11 1.72 3.02 5.92
CA LYS A 11 2.63 3.15 4.78
C LYS A 11 3.80 2.17 4.84
N THR A 12 4.26 1.82 6.03
CA THR A 12 5.24 0.74 6.21
C THR A 12 4.65 -0.60 5.80
N VAL A 13 3.45 -0.93 6.24
CA VAL A 13 2.74 -2.16 5.84
C VAL A 13 2.50 -2.19 4.33
N ASP A 14 2.09 -1.05 3.74
CA ASP A 14 1.91 -0.94 2.29
C ASP A 14 3.22 -1.20 1.52
N GLU A 15 4.36 -0.69 2.00
CA GLU A 15 5.68 -0.97 1.41
C GLU A 15 6.05 -2.46 1.51
N VAL A 16 5.80 -3.09 2.66
CA VAL A 16 6.07 -4.52 2.85
C VAL A 16 5.20 -5.38 1.94
N TRP A 17 3.93 -5.02 1.76
CA TRP A 17 2.98 -5.81 0.97
C TRP A 17 3.04 -5.54 -0.53
N ASN A 18 3.33 -4.31 -0.93
CA ASN A 18 3.20 -3.85 -2.32
C ASN A 18 4.48 -3.22 -2.87
N GLY A 19 5.50 -3.02 -2.03
CA GLY A 19 6.72 -2.32 -2.39
C GLY A 19 7.92 -3.21 -2.70
N MET A 20 9.09 -2.62 -2.62
CA MET A 20 10.36 -3.30 -2.91
C MET A 20 10.70 -4.40 -1.91
N SER A 21 10.26 -4.24 -0.66
CA SER A 21 10.45 -5.25 0.39
C SER A 21 9.78 -6.56 0.04
N GLN A 22 8.57 -6.51 -0.54
CA GLN A 22 7.86 -7.69 -1.02
C GLN A 22 8.65 -8.45 -2.11
N ILE A 23 9.29 -7.74 -3.04
CA ILE A 23 10.08 -8.38 -4.11
C ILE A 23 11.22 -9.21 -3.51
N SER A 24 11.91 -8.66 -2.51
CA SER A 24 12.99 -9.36 -1.81
C SER A 24 12.46 -10.58 -1.06
N TYR A 25 11.33 -10.44 -0.37
CA TYR A 25 10.66 -11.53 0.33
C TYR A 25 10.24 -12.65 -0.64
N ILE A 26 9.50 -12.34 -1.70
CA ILE A 26 9.07 -13.34 -2.70
C ILE A 26 10.26 -14.05 -3.33
N ARG A 27 11.34 -13.33 -3.63
CA ARG A 27 12.57 -13.95 -4.14
C ARG A 27 13.16 -14.96 -3.15
N SER A 28 13.18 -14.64 -1.86
CA SER A 28 13.65 -15.55 -0.80
C SER A 28 12.75 -16.79 -0.68
N VAL A 29 11.43 -16.60 -0.74
CA VAL A 29 10.46 -17.70 -0.76
C VAL A 29 10.68 -18.61 -1.96
N CYS A 30 10.80 -18.05 -3.18
CA CYS A 30 11.04 -18.83 -4.39
C CYS A 30 12.35 -19.64 -4.31
N GLN A 31 13.41 -19.08 -3.74
CA GLN A 31 14.66 -19.81 -3.48
C GLN A 31 14.44 -20.92 -2.45
N GLY A 32 13.62 -20.67 -1.43
CA GLY A 32 13.27 -21.64 -0.38
C GLY A 32 12.50 -22.86 -0.90
N LEU A 33 11.68 -22.71 -1.94
CA LEU A 33 10.85 -23.79 -2.53
C LEU A 33 11.70 -24.94 -3.15
N LYS A 34 12.98 -24.75 -3.29
CA LYS A 34 13.90 -25.85 -3.64
C LYS A 34 14.07 -26.90 -2.51
N SER A 35 13.70 -26.55 -1.30
CA SER A 35 13.75 -27.42 -0.12
C SER A 35 12.37 -27.97 0.21
N LYS A 36 12.19 -29.30 0.26
CA LYS A 36 10.93 -29.94 0.64
C LYS A 36 10.41 -29.48 2.02
N HIS A 37 11.32 -29.29 2.98
CA HIS A 37 10.96 -28.83 4.33
C HIS A 37 10.38 -27.40 4.30
N LYS A 38 11.02 -26.47 3.56
CA LYS A 38 10.51 -25.08 3.44
C LYS A 38 9.20 -25.02 2.65
N THR A 39 9.02 -25.90 1.66
CA THR A 39 7.77 -26.02 0.93
C THR A 39 6.64 -26.51 1.85
N ALA A 40 6.88 -27.52 2.67
CA ALA A 40 5.90 -28.01 3.63
C ALA A 40 5.52 -26.89 4.63
N ALA A 41 6.48 -26.20 5.21
CA ALA A 41 6.23 -25.10 6.14
C ALA A 41 5.39 -23.96 5.50
N LEU A 42 5.63 -23.64 4.22
CA LEU A 42 4.81 -22.66 3.50
C LEU A 42 3.36 -23.15 3.31
N ILE A 43 3.18 -24.43 2.96
CA ILE A 43 1.86 -25.02 2.82
C ILE A 43 1.10 -25.00 4.15
N ASP A 44 1.78 -25.33 5.25
CA ASP A 44 1.19 -25.31 6.58
C ASP A 44 0.75 -23.89 6.97
N ALA A 45 1.59 -22.89 6.76
CA ALA A 45 1.24 -21.48 6.99
C ALA A 45 0.04 -21.00 6.12
N LEU A 46 -0.02 -21.39 4.86
CA LEU A 46 -1.16 -21.06 3.99
C LEU A 46 -2.45 -21.75 4.44
N ASN A 47 -2.36 -22.98 4.92
CA ASN A 47 -3.52 -23.69 5.49
C ASN A 47 -3.99 -23.06 6.79
N GLU A 48 -3.09 -22.57 7.63
CA GLU A 48 -3.42 -21.84 8.85
C GLU A 48 -4.17 -20.53 8.52
N ILE A 49 -3.64 -19.72 7.59
CA ILE A 49 -4.31 -18.50 7.11
C ILE A 49 -5.70 -18.83 6.55
N ARG A 50 -5.81 -19.87 5.71
CA ARG A 50 -7.09 -20.31 5.18
C ARG A 50 -8.06 -20.70 6.31
N SER A 51 -7.60 -21.40 7.33
CA SER A 51 -8.41 -21.81 8.48
C SER A 51 -8.93 -20.58 9.24
N ILE A 52 -8.09 -19.59 9.48
CA ILE A 52 -8.47 -18.32 10.12
C ILE A 52 -9.54 -17.60 9.28
N LEU A 53 -9.33 -17.45 7.98
CA LEU A 53 -10.28 -16.77 7.09
C LEU A 53 -11.65 -17.45 7.08
N VAL A 54 -11.69 -18.78 7.01
CA VAL A 54 -12.95 -19.55 7.01
C VAL A 54 -13.66 -19.50 8.37
N SER A 55 -12.92 -19.43 9.48
CA SER A 55 -13.49 -19.36 10.81
C SER A 55 -13.88 -17.95 11.27
N SER A 56 -13.43 -16.92 10.59
CA SER A 56 -13.67 -15.52 11.00
C SER A 56 -15.06 -14.97 10.62
N GLY A 57 -15.84 -15.73 9.87
CA GLY A 57 -17.14 -15.29 9.35
C GLY A 57 -17.01 -14.42 8.10
N MET A 58 -18.15 -14.04 7.55
CA MET A 58 -18.23 -13.29 6.29
C MET A 58 -19.37 -12.26 6.35
N ILE A 59 -19.15 -11.09 5.76
CA ILE A 59 -20.19 -10.10 5.48
C ILE A 59 -20.38 -10.05 3.96
N ILE A 60 -21.60 -10.31 3.51
CA ILE A 60 -21.97 -10.26 2.10
C ILE A 60 -22.92 -9.10 1.90
N ASN A 61 -22.60 -8.20 0.97
CA ASN A 61 -23.50 -7.15 0.51
C ASN A 61 -24.01 -7.54 -0.88
N LEU A 62 -25.34 -7.68 -0.99
CA LEU A 62 -26.03 -8.02 -2.23
C LEU A 62 -26.92 -6.85 -2.64
N THR A 63 -26.63 -6.25 -3.80
CA THR A 63 -27.42 -5.17 -4.39
C THR A 63 -27.94 -5.62 -5.75
N SER A 64 -29.25 -5.87 -5.85
CA SER A 64 -29.87 -6.43 -7.04
C SER A 64 -31.39 -6.19 -7.01
N THR A 65 -32.13 -6.67 -8.04
CA THR A 65 -33.59 -6.68 -7.99
C THR A 65 -34.11 -7.72 -7.00
N PRO A 66 -35.35 -7.58 -6.46
CA PRO A 66 -35.93 -8.54 -5.51
C PRO A 66 -35.89 -9.99 -6.01
N GLU A 67 -36.22 -10.21 -7.29
CA GLU A 67 -36.30 -11.54 -7.89
C GLU A 67 -34.93 -12.21 -7.94
N ILE A 68 -33.88 -11.44 -8.27
CA ILE A 68 -32.51 -11.94 -8.29
C ILE A 68 -32.01 -12.19 -6.87
N ASN A 69 -32.36 -11.32 -5.91
CA ASN A 69 -31.99 -11.47 -4.51
C ASN A 69 -32.47 -12.81 -3.94
N GLU A 70 -33.72 -13.20 -4.19
CA GLU A 70 -34.25 -14.49 -3.72
C GLU A 70 -33.44 -15.68 -4.24
N THR A 71 -33.09 -15.66 -5.52
CA THR A 71 -32.26 -16.71 -6.13
C THR A 71 -30.84 -16.71 -5.54
N MET A 72 -30.23 -15.53 -5.40
CA MET A 72 -28.85 -15.39 -4.92
C MET A 72 -28.68 -15.76 -3.46
N ILE A 73 -29.70 -15.52 -2.59
CA ILE A 73 -29.64 -15.92 -1.19
C ILE A 73 -29.44 -17.43 -1.06
N GLY A 74 -30.15 -18.23 -1.87
CA GLY A 74 -29.96 -19.68 -1.89
C GLY A 74 -28.54 -20.11 -2.29
N VAL A 75 -28.02 -19.54 -3.38
CA VAL A 75 -26.65 -19.81 -3.86
C VAL A 75 -25.60 -19.37 -2.85
N LEU A 76 -25.77 -18.19 -2.24
CA LEU A 76 -24.87 -17.68 -1.22
C LEU A 76 -24.89 -18.54 0.04
N GLY A 77 -26.06 -19.05 0.43
CA GLY A 77 -26.20 -19.99 1.55
C GLY A 77 -25.38 -21.27 1.33
N GLU A 78 -25.42 -21.85 0.13
CA GLU A 78 -24.60 -23.00 -0.21
C GLU A 78 -23.09 -22.66 -0.22
N LEU A 79 -22.71 -21.54 -0.82
CA LEU A 79 -21.33 -21.07 -0.89
C LEU A 79 -20.74 -20.84 0.51
N THR A 80 -21.53 -20.31 1.44
CA THR A 80 -21.08 -19.94 2.79
C THR A 80 -21.26 -21.05 3.81
N ALA A 81 -21.82 -22.19 3.46
CA ALA A 81 -22.06 -23.31 4.40
C ALA A 81 -20.79 -23.83 5.09
N GLY A 82 -19.62 -23.60 4.48
CA GLY A 82 -18.32 -23.95 5.09
C GLY A 82 -17.71 -22.88 6.00
N PHE A 83 -18.33 -21.71 6.15
CA PHE A 83 -17.82 -20.63 6.99
C PHE A 83 -18.47 -20.68 8.37
N SER A 84 -17.70 -20.36 9.40
CA SER A 84 -18.19 -20.27 10.76
C SER A 84 -19.05 -19.01 10.95
N ALA A 85 -19.87 -19.00 12.01
CA ALA A 85 -20.58 -17.78 12.40
C ALA A 85 -19.57 -16.65 12.69
N PRO A 86 -19.95 -15.38 12.42
CA PRO A 86 -19.07 -14.25 12.68
C PRO A 86 -18.62 -14.23 14.15
N VAL A 87 -17.32 -14.10 14.36
CA VAL A 87 -16.78 -13.85 15.70
C VAL A 87 -17.09 -12.38 16.06
N PRO A 88 -17.65 -12.10 17.27
CA PRO A 88 -17.88 -10.73 17.68
C PRO A 88 -16.60 -9.88 17.57
N ALA A 89 -16.74 -8.64 17.08
CA ALA A 89 -15.62 -7.74 16.81
C ALA A 89 -14.69 -7.50 18.02
N ASP A 90 -15.23 -7.62 19.24
CA ASP A 90 -14.45 -7.47 20.49
C ASP A 90 -13.45 -8.61 20.75
N THR A 91 -13.65 -9.80 20.18
CA THR A 91 -12.72 -10.92 20.31
C THR A 91 -11.60 -10.92 19.26
N ALA A 92 -11.76 -10.15 18.18
CA ALA A 92 -10.76 -10.00 17.12
C ALA A 92 -9.64 -9.00 17.46
N ARG A 93 -9.70 -8.33 18.60
CA ARG A 93 -8.74 -7.29 19.03
C ARG A 93 -7.54 -7.86 19.81
N GLY A 94 -6.94 -8.87 19.36
CA GLY A 94 -5.81 -9.48 20.07
C GLY A 94 -4.59 -9.74 19.22
N SER A 95 -4.43 -9.10 18.08
CA SER A 95 -3.15 -9.18 17.40
C SER A 95 -2.16 -8.29 18.14
N ASP A 96 -1.23 -8.91 18.80
CA ASP A 96 -0.02 -8.26 19.27
C ASP A 96 0.66 -7.62 18.05
N LEU A 97 0.59 -6.29 17.98
CA LEU A 97 1.23 -5.51 16.92
C LEU A 97 2.74 -5.30 17.18
N GLY A 98 3.31 -6.04 18.15
CA GLY A 98 4.72 -5.96 18.49
C GLY A 98 5.63 -6.22 17.29
N ASP A 99 5.31 -7.24 16.50
CA ASP A 99 6.04 -7.57 15.26
C ASP A 99 5.97 -6.43 14.24
N LEU A 100 4.91 -5.62 14.26
CA LEU A 100 4.77 -4.49 13.36
C LEU A 100 5.73 -3.34 13.71
N ASP A 101 5.99 -3.10 14.99
CA ASP A 101 6.93 -2.05 15.41
C ASP A 101 8.37 -2.42 15.04
N GLU A 102 8.75 -3.69 15.14
CA GLU A 102 10.03 -4.19 14.67
C GLU A 102 10.15 -4.05 13.15
N LEU A 103 9.11 -4.42 12.40
CA LEU A 103 9.04 -4.28 10.96
C LEU A 103 9.13 -2.81 10.51
N VAL A 104 8.45 -1.91 11.23
CA VAL A 104 8.53 -0.46 11.01
C VAL A 104 9.95 0.03 11.21
N ALA A 105 10.62 -0.40 12.26
CA ALA A 105 12.00 -0.01 12.56
C ALA A 105 12.98 -0.52 11.47
N GLU A 106 12.80 -1.75 11.00
CA GLU A 106 13.61 -2.34 9.92
C GLU A 106 13.44 -1.59 8.60
N VAL A 107 12.19 -1.38 8.16
CA VAL A 107 11.89 -0.74 6.87
C VAL A 107 12.18 0.76 6.88
N SER A 108 11.95 1.43 8.00
CA SER A 108 12.16 2.87 8.12
C SER A 108 13.64 3.27 8.09
N GLY A 109 14.55 2.41 8.57
CA GLY A 109 15.99 2.67 8.62
C GLY A 109 16.33 3.94 9.40
N ASN A 110 17.57 4.06 9.82
CA ASN A 110 18.02 5.19 10.63
C ASN A 110 18.70 6.25 9.73
N THR A 111 17.95 7.23 9.20
CA THR A 111 18.54 8.39 8.50
C THR A 111 18.49 9.60 9.41
N ALA A 112 19.65 10.05 9.86
CA ALA A 112 19.79 11.13 10.83
C ALA A 112 19.31 12.51 10.31
N ASP A 113 19.21 12.72 8.98
CA ASP A 113 18.87 14.01 8.38
C ASP A 113 17.49 14.02 7.66
N GLY A 114 16.73 12.95 7.76
CA GLY A 114 15.41 12.84 7.14
C GLY A 114 15.41 12.80 5.60
N ARG A 115 16.56 12.81 4.95
CA ARG A 115 16.70 12.65 3.50
C ARG A 115 17.03 11.22 3.16
N TYR A 116 16.41 10.76 2.10
CA TYR A 116 16.59 9.39 1.62
C TYR A 116 16.66 9.36 0.10
N LEU A 117 17.70 8.74 -0.42
CA LEU A 117 17.86 8.45 -1.83
C LEU A 117 18.05 6.94 -2.01
N GLU A 118 17.21 6.32 -2.80
CA GLU A 118 17.34 4.92 -3.17
C GLU A 118 17.42 4.76 -4.68
N LEU A 119 18.50 4.13 -5.15
CA LEU A 119 18.69 3.75 -6.55
C LEU A 119 18.57 2.23 -6.64
N VAL A 120 17.46 1.77 -7.21
CA VAL A 120 17.07 0.38 -7.03
C VAL A 120 17.46 -0.54 -8.20
N SER A 121 17.58 -0.05 -9.43
CA SER A 121 17.85 -0.94 -10.56
C SER A 121 18.49 -0.27 -11.76
N SER A 122 19.54 -0.88 -12.28
CA SER A 122 20.17 -0.54 -13.56
C SER A 122 19.40 -1.09 -14.78
N ALA A 123 18.40 -1.94 -14.57
CA ALA A 123 17.61 -2.55 -15.66
C ALA A 123 16.40 -1.71 -16.08
N LEU A 124 16.05 -0.68 -15.33
CA LEU A 124 14.95 0.23 -15.66
C LEU A 124 15.40 1.24 -16.72
N GLN A 125 14.62 1.33 -17.80
CA GLN A 125 14.86 2.33 -18.88
C GLN A 125 14.29 3.72 -18.51
N VAL A 126 13.46 3.79 -17.49
CA VAL A 126 12.81 5.02 -16.98
C VAL A 126 12.84 5.02 -15.46
N GLY A 127 12.92 6.20 -14.88
CA GLY A 127 12.92 6.37 -13.44
C GLY A 127 11.54 6.73 -12.88
N PHE A 128 11.52 6.86 -11.57
CA PHE A 128 10.40 7.34 -10.78
C PHE A 128 10.98 8.18 -9.66
N ALA A 129 10.44 9.36 -9.43
CA ALA A 129 10.77 10.17 -8.28
C ALA A 129 9.56 10.29 -7.35
N ALA A 130 9.80 10.35 -6.06
CA ALA A 130 8.77 10.66 -5.09
C ALA A 130 9.37 11.41 -3.90
N ALA A 131 8.62 12.41 -3.42
CA ALA A 131 8.92 13.13 -2.20
C ALA A 131 7.66 13.26 -1.36
N VAL A 132 7.82 13.29 -0.05
CA VAL A 132 6.73 13.48 0.90
C VAL A 132 7.10 14.53 1.92
N ILE A 133 6.13 15.37 2.27
CA ILE A 133 6.25 16.39 3.32
C ILE A 133 5.06 16.29 4.27
N PRO A 134 5.15 16.78 5.51
CA PRO A 134 4.01 16.86 6.41
C PRO A 134 2.86 17.68 5.79
N ALA A 135 1.61 17.26 6.07
CA ALA A 135 0.40 17.95 5.64
C ALA A 135 -0.68 17.89 6.74
N PRO A 136 -1.76 18.65 6.62
CA PRO A 136 -2.87 18.60 7.57
C PRO A 136 -3.51 17.20 7.64
N PRO A 137 -3.83 16.71 8.86
CA PRO A 137 -4.50 15.42 9.03
C PRO A 137 -5.97 15.48 8.61
N TYR A 138 -6.58 14.31 8.55
CA TYR A 138 -8.03 14.17 8.33
C TYR A 138 -8.80 14.97 9.38
N GLY A 139 -9.81 15.73 8.93
CA GLY A 139 -10.63 16.59 9.77
C GLY A 139 -10.05 17.99 10.00
N SER A 140 -8.88 18.33 9.46
CA SER A 140 -8.38 19.70 9.45
C SER A 140 -9.12 20.58 8.45
N ASP A 141 -9.45 21.82 8.84
CA ASP A 141 -10.06 22.83 7.97
C ASP A 141 -9.15 23.22 6.78
N ASP A 142 -7.85 23.00 6.89
CA ASP A 142 -6.87 23.30 5.83
C ASP A 142 -6.80 22.21 4.74
N LEU A 143 -7.31 21.00 5.01
CA LEU A 143 -7.21 19.88 4.07
C LEU A 143 -7.80 20.17 2.68
N PRO A 144 -8.97 20.83 2.54
CA PRO A 144 -9.50 21.21 1.23
C PRO A 144 -8.56 22.10 0.43
N VAL A 145 -7.84 23.01 1.10
CA VAL A 145 -6.85 23.91 0.46
C VAL A 145 -5.71 23.09 -0.13
N TYR A 146 -5.19 22.12 0.63
CA TYR A 146 -4.13 21.22 0.15
C TYR A 146 -4.60 20.35 -1.02
N SER A 147 -5.87 19.93 -1.03
CA SER A 147 -6.45 19.17 -2.14
C SER A 147 -6.53 19.98 -3.43
N VAL A 148 -7.01 21.22 -3.33
CA VAL A 148 -7.06 22.16 -4.48
C VAL A 148 -5.64 22.52 -4.95
N PHE A 149 -4.73 22.77 -4.01
CA PHE A 149 -3.34 23.08 -4.33
C PHE A 149 -2.64 21.92 -5.06
N GLY A 150 -2.84 20.68 -4.59
CA GLY A 150 -2.30 19.49 -5.25
C GLY A 150 -2.80 19.34 -6.68
N GLN A 151 -4.08 19.56 -6.91
CA GLN A 151 -4.66 19.53 -8.23
C GLN A 151 -4.11 20.65 -9.14
N TRP A 152 -3.97 21.85 -8.59
CA TRP A 152 -3.39 22.99 -9.33
C TRP A 152 -1.92 22.73 -9.69
N LEU A 153 -1.12 22.20 -8.77
CA LEU A 153 0.28 21.84 -9.04
C LEU A 153 0.38 20.75 -10.10
N SER A 154 -0.42 19.68 -9.98
CA SER A 154 -0.38 18.54 -10.89
C SER A 154 -0.72 18.91 -12.33
N ASN A 155 -1.66 19.85 -12.53
CA ASN A 155 -2.10 20.26 -13.87
C ASN A 155 -1.45 21.57 -14.37
N GLY A 156 -0.72 22.25 -13.51
CA GLY A 156 -0.06 23.53 -13.82
C GLY A 156 1.46 23.39 -13.86
N ALA A 157 2.13 23.98 -12.87
CA ALA A 157 3.58 24.15 -12.86
C ALA A 157 4.35 22.82 -12.99
N LEU A 158 3.94 21.79 -12.26
CA LEU A 158 4.62 20.48 -12.33
C LEU A 158 4.39 19.80 -13.68
N TRP A 159 3.18 19.92 -14.24
CA TRP A 159 2.90 19.39 -15.56
C TRP A 159 3.79 20.02 -16.63
N GLU A 160 3.90 21.34 -16.63
CA GLU A 160 4.72 22.06 -17.59
C GLU A 160 6.19 21.68 -17.44
N LYS A 161 6.73 21.79 -16.24
CA LYS A 161 8.17 21.61 -15.98
C LYS A 161 8.65 20.16 -16.05
N ILE A 162 7.87 19.24 -15.52
CA ILE A 162 8.29 17.84 -15.36
C ILE A 162 7.82 16.99 -16.54
N ARG A 163 6.56 17.17 -16.98
CA ARG A 163 6.04 16.40 -18.10
C ARG A 163 6.40 17.01 -19.45
N THR A 164 6.02 18.27 -19.68
CA THR A 164 6.17 18.88 -21.00
C THR A 164 7.62 19.18 -21.33
N GLU A 165 8.36 19.83 -20.43
CA GLU A 165 9.77 20.16 -20.62
C GLU A 165 10.70 19.00 -20.20
N GLY A 166 10.36 18.29 -19.14
CA GLY A 166 11.21 17.22 -18.55
C GLY A 166 11.03 15.86 -19.21
N GLY A 167 9.92 15.64 -19.94
CA GLY A 167 9.67 14.39 -20.67
C GLY A 167 9.11 13.23 -19.83
N ALA A 168 8.74 13.47 -18.57
CA ALA A 168 8.06 12.47 -17.76
C ALA A 168 6.66 12.15 -18.34
N TYR A 169 6.22 10.90 -18.21
CA TYR A 169 4.88 10.51 -18.67
C TYR A 169 3.77 11.10 -17.80
N GLY A 170 4.01 11.21 -16.49
CA GLY A 170 3.06 11.81 -15.56
C GLY A 170 3.74 12.41 -14.34
N VAL A 171 3.02 13.36 -13.73
CA VAL A 171 3.41 13.98 -12.45
C VAL A 171 2.16 14.18 -11.62
N PHE A 172 2.29 14.00 -10.31
CA PHE A 172 1.19 14.01 -9.36
C PHE A 172 1.61 14.75 -8.09
N ALA A 173 0.69 15.56 -7.56
CA ALA A 173 0.80 16.17 -6.24
C ALA A 173 -0.55 16.04 -5.53
N TYR A 174 -0.58 15.44 -4.34
CA TYR A 174 -1.83 15.18 -3.63
C TYR A 174 -1.59 15.00 -2.12
N PRO A 175 -2.55 15.44 -1.28
CA PRO A 175 -2.55 15.13 0.13
C PRO A 175 -3.02 13.70 0.39
N ASP A 176 -2.42 13.06 1.38
CA ASP A 176 -2.94 11.85 2.03
C ASP A 176 -3.27 12.22 3.47
N SER A 177 -4.55 12.47 3.71
CA SER A 177 -5.02 13.01 4.98
C SER A 177 -4.97 12.01 6.13
N LEU A 178 -5.05 10.70 5.83
CA LEU A 178 -4.98 9.66 6.86
C LEU A 178 -3.57 9.53 7.42
N GLU A 179 -2.57 9.80 6.60
CA GLU A 179 -1.15 9.76 6.99
C GLU A 179 -0.59 11.16 7.29
N ALA A 180 -1.40 12.22 7.14
CA ALA A 180 -0.99 13.60 7.32
C ALA A 180 0.26 13.99 6.51
N ILE A 181 0.29 13.59 5.24
CA ILE A 181 1.39 13.89 4.32
C ILE A 181 0.87 14.49 3.01
N PHE A 182 1.73 15.27 2.35
CA PHE A 182 1.56 15.70 0.98
C PHE A 182 2.63 15.01 0.12
N SER A 183 2.18 14.38 -0.93
CA SER A 183 3.01 13.54 -1.80
C SER A 183 3.22 14.19 -3.15
N PHE A 184 4.46 14.15 -3.63
CA PHE A 184 4.85 14.44 -5.01
C PHE A 184 5.35 13.16 -5.64
N ALA A 185 4.96 12.87 -6.87
CA ALA A 185 5.44 11.68 -7.57
C ALA A 185 5.55 11.91 -9.07
N THR A 186 6.56 11.31 -9.70
CA THR A 186 6.68 11.25 -11.15
C THR A 186 6.50 9.82 -11.63
N TYR A 187 6.06 9.65 -12.86
CA TYR A 187 5.85 8.37 -13.49
C TYR A 187 6.54 8.30 -14.84
N ARG A 188 7.36 7.26 -15.04
CA ARG A 188 8.19 7.06 -16.23
C ARG A 188 8.96 8.33 -16.59
N ASP A 189 9.80 8.73 -15.67
CA ASP A 189 10.57 9.96 -15.71
C ASP A 189 11.99 9.66 -16.23
N PRO A 190 12.41 10.29 -17.33
CA PRO A 190 13.77 10.11 -17.84
C PRO A 190 14.83 10.79 -16.96
N SER A 191 14.43 11.73 -16.10
CA SER A 191 15.35 12.53 -15.28
C SER A 191 14.84 12.74 -13.85
N PRO A 192 14.62 11.67 -13.07
CA PRO A 192 13.92 11.75 -11.78
C PRO A 192 14.61 12.65 -10.75
N LEU A 193 15.95 12.74 -10.75
CA LEU A 193 16.67 13.63 -9.84
C LEU A 193 16.42 15.11 -10.17
N ARG A 194 16.41 15.48 -11.46
CA ARG A 194 16.06 16.83 -11.88
C ARG A 194 14.63 17.21 -11.52
N SER A 195 13.72 16.26 -11.61
CA SER A 195 12.32 16.48 -11.26
C SER A 195 12.08 16.75 -9.77
N LEU A 196 13.01 16.32 -8.89
CA LEU A 196 12.97 16.66 -7.47
C LEU A 196 13.50 18.06 -7.14
N GLU A 197 14.13 18.75 -8.10
CA GLU A 197 14.68 20.09 -7.96
C GLU A 197 13.71 21.18 -8.42
N VAL A 198 12.59 20.79 -9.06
CA VAL A 198 11.53 21.68 -9.55
C VAL A 198 10.56 22.07 -8.44
#